data_8c4011af3395296385d7d4b90bc7203a
#
_entry.id   8c4011af3395296385d7d4b90bc7203a
#
_cell.length_a   1.000
_cell.length_b   1.000
_cell.length_c   1.000
_cell.angle_alpha   90.00
_cell.angle_beta   90.00
_cell.angle_gamma   90.00
#
_symmetry.space_group_name_H-M   'P 1'
#
loop_
_entity.id
_entity.type
_entity.pdbx_description
1 polymer ?
#
loop_
_entity_poly.entity_id
_entity_poly.type
_entity_poly.pdbx_seq_one_letter_code
_entity_poly.pdbx_strand_id
1 'polypeptide(L)'
;MLRQFHDIAINQLRVDPKTMAEAEALSRTKNVLLVHALIRLKGADSNKLLAAWAHCHKLQIADLDAMDIPHDIIQLIQDQVARQARAIPIDRVGNNIIVAVENPHDLNTINLLQLKTGYSLKTVLSSEDKINKALARYYPLRGLEMDKFTKTNATQVRNNKPSEQRLVIDDNSNNDDGPVNDLINRIMVACLQRGASDIHVEPYEAYMRVRLRIDGALQEIVRPPAHMKAAMASRFKVMAGLKIEEKRLPQDGQISVTIEGKPIDFRINTLPTWHGEKVVLRILDKSSLQVDMTKLGFEQDDLRRFKDSIHKPYGMVLVTGPTGSGKTTTLYSALAELNQVADNIMTAEDPVEFTLDGINQVHIRAEYGLTFADALKAFLRQDPDIIMVGEVRDKETGEIAIKAALTGHMVLSTLHTNSAADTIVRLQNMGLESFNLISALQCVVAQRLARRICTNCKMLDPTIKPDYLVSLGVPRDVANNAKIHKGKGCDLCGGTGMKGRVAVHEVMVINDELRTAIMKAAPAMELKAIGMRNGMRSLRQNALIKMLRGEMDVLEVVGNTASDDENESAGHHAA
;
A
#
# COMPACT_ATOMS: atom_id res chain seq x y z
N MET A 1 12.90 -34.22 -20.12
CA MET A 1 11.80 -33.31 -20.46
C MET A 1 12.30 -32.00 -21.08
N LEU A 2 13.08 -31.14 -20.38
CA LEU A 2 13.61 -29.90 -20.96
C LEU A 2 14.46 -30.11 -22.21
N ARG A 3 15.38 -31.10 -22.23
CA ARG A 3 16.18 -31.45 -23.43
C ARG A 3 15.30 -31.90 -24.60
N GLN A 4 14.27 -32.67 -24.32
CA GLN A 4 13.34 -33.17 -25.34
C GLN A 4 12.52 -32.03 -25.96
N PHE A 5 12.08 -31.05 -25.15
CA PHE A 5 11.42 -29.86 -25.66
C PHE A 5 12.38 -28.98 -26.48
N HIS A 6 13.62 -28.84 -26.05
CA HIS A 6 14.66 -28.09 -26.75
C HIS A 6 14.90 -28.68 -28.15
N ASP A 7 15.01 -30.01 -28.23
CA ASP A 7 15.18 -30.74 -29.53
C ASP A 7 13.97 -30.52 -30.45
N ILE A 8 12.76 -30.58 -29.92
CA ILE A 8 11.53 -30.35 -30.71
C ILE A 8 11.46 -28.90 -31.18
N ALA A 9 11.76 -27.95 -30.31
CA ALA A 9 11.71 -26.51 -30.62
C ALA A 9 12.69 -26.14 -31.74
N ILE A 10 13.91 -26.62 -31.68
CA ILE A 10 14.94 -26.34 -32.71
C ILE A 10 14.70 -27.13 -33.98
N ASN A 11 14.55 -28.48 -33.89
CA ASN A 11 14.58 -29.34 -35.07
C ASN A 11 13.22 -29.41 -35.79
N GLN A 12 12.10 -29.35 -35.06
CA GLN A 12 10.76 -29.48 -35.66
C GLN A 12 10.07 -28.12 -35.83
N LEU A 13 10.17 -27.23 -34.85
CA LEU A 13 9.53 -25.92 -34.91
C LEU A 13 10.45 -24.84 -35.48
N ARG A 14 11.72 -25.16 -35.78
CA ARG A 14 12.72 -24.30 -36.41
C ARG A 14 12.96 -23.00 -35.63
N VAL A 15 12.94 -23.06 -34.29
CA VAL A 15 13.35 -21.95 -33.46
C VAL A 15 14.84 -21.70 -33.61
N ASP A 16 15.22 -20.46 -33.86
CA ASP A 16 16.62 -20.08 -33.98
C ASP A 16 17.37 -20.34 -32.65
N PRO A 17 18.57 -20.99 -32.71
CA PRO A 17 19.36 -21.25 -31.48
C PRO A 17 19.67 -20.04 -30.64
N LYS A 18 19.81 -18.86 -31.26
CA LYS A 18 20.02 -17.59 -30.54
C LYS A 18 18.76 -17.17 -29.75
N THR A 19 17.60 -17.26 -30.39
CA THR A 19 16.30 -17.01 -29.76
C THR A 19 16.03 -18.01 -28.62
N MET A 20 16.46 -19.27 -28.77
CA MET A 20 16.35 -20.26 -27.69
C MET A 20 17.20 -19.88 -26.48
N ALA A 21 18.46 -19.44 -26.68
CA ALA A 21 19.35 -19.00 -25.60
C ALA A 21 18.82 -17.75 -24.89
N GLU A 22 18.27 -16.80 -25.64
CA GLU A 22 17.60 -15.60 -25.08
C GLU A 22 16.37 -15.97 -24.26
N ALA A 23 15.57 -16.94 -24.73
CA ALA A 23 14.41 -17.42 -23.99
C ALA A 23 14.79 -18.15 -22.70
N GLU A 24 15.86 -18.93 -22.69
CA GLU A 24 16.38 -19.56 -21.48
C GLU A 24 16.86 -18.52 -20.46
N ALA A 25 17.58 -17.49 -20.90
CA ALA A 25 18.00 -16.39 -20.05
C ALA A 25 16.79 -15.64 -19.47
N LEU A 26 15.77 -15.37 -20.30
CA LEU A 26 14.54 -14.70 -19.89
C LEU A 26 13.75 -15.57 -18.90
N SER A 27 13.68 -16.89 -19.14
CA SER A 27 13.02 -17.85 -18.25
C SER A 27 13.64 -17.84 -16.85
N ARG A 28 14.97 -17.83 -16.76
CA ARG A 28 15.70 -17.82 -15.48
C ARG A 28 15.56 -16.48 -14.75
N THR A 29 15.68 -15.35 -15.46
CA THR A 29 15.66 -14.02 -14.85
C THR A 29 14.27 -13.56 -14.40
N LYS A 30 13.21 -13.97 -15.13
CA LYS A 30 11.83 -13.57 -14.84
C LYS A 30 10.95 -14.66 -14.24
N ASN A 31 11.51 -15.84 -13.94
CA ASN A 31 10.81 -16.99 -13.38
C ASN A 31 9.53 -17.36 -14.16
N VAL A 32 9.61 -17.37 -15.49
CA VAL A 32 8.52 -17.77 -16.39
C VAL A 32 8.87 -19.08 -17.08
N LEU A 33 7.86 -19.87 -17.48
CA LEU A 33 8.12 -21.09 -18.24
C LEU A 33 8.85 -20.78 -19.55
N LEU A 34 9.79 -21.64 -19.95
CA LEU A 34 10.56 -21.49 -21.18
C LEU A 34 9.66 -21.35 -22.42
N VAL A 35 8.55 -22.09 -22.47
CA VAL A 35 7.57 -21.97 -23.55
C VAL A 35 6.96 -20.58 -23.66
N HIS A 36 6.64 -19.94 -22.53
CA HIS A 36 6.10 -18.56 -22.53
C HIS A 36 7.17 -17.53 -22.90
N ALA A 37 8.42 -17.76 -22.49
CA ALA A 37 9.55 -16.93 -22.92
C ALA A 37 9.73 -16.98 -24.44
N LEU A 38 9.66 -18.17 -25.06
CA LEU A 38 9.73 -18.36 -26.51
C LEU A 38 8.55 -17.69 -27.24
N ILE A 39 7.34 -17.80 -26.70
CA ILE A 39 6.15 -17.14 -27.25
C ILE A 39 6.32 -15.62 -27.25
N ARG A 40 6.82 -15.05 -26.15
CA ARG A 40 7.10 -13.61 -26.04
C ARG A 40 8.15 -13.12 -27.05
N LEU A 41 9.16 -13.93 -27.33
CA LEU A 41 10.20 -13.62 -28.31
C LEU A 41 9.78 -13.95 -29.75
N LYS A 42 8.53 -14.41 -29.97
CA LYS A 42 8.01 -14.81 -31.28
C LYS A 42 8.88 -15.85 -31.98
N GLY A 43 9.48 -16.76 -31.21
CA GLY A 43 10.41 -17.76 -31.71
C GLY A 43 9.79 -18.80 -32.70
N ALA A 44 8.48 -19.06 -32.57
CA ALA A 44 7.68 -19.88 -33.48
C ALA A 44 6.18 -19.65 -33.18
N ASP A 45 5.31 -20.38 -33.90
CA ASP A 45 3.86 -20.36 -33.69
C ASP A 45 3.50 -20.73 -32.23
N SER A 46 2.75 -19.86 -31.55
CA SER A 46 2.42 -19.97 -30.11
C SER A 46 1.67 -21.26 -29.77
N ASN A 47 0.76 -21.72 -30.65
CA ASN A 47 -0.03 -22.93 -30.41
C ASN A 47 0.83 -24.18 -30.58
N LYS A 48 1.75 -24.20 -31.56
CA LYS A 48 2.69 -25.28 -31.76
C LYS A 48 3.69 -25.40 -30.62
N LEU A 49 4.21 -24.29 -30.14
CA LEU A 49 5.11 -24.23 -28.97
C LEU A 49 4.43 -24.78 -27.71
N LEU A 50 3.19 -24.34 -27.45
CA LEU A 50 2.41 -24.83 -26.32
C LEU A 50 2.12 -26.35 -26.43
N ALA A 51 1.74 -26.82 -27.61
CA ALA A 51 1.49 -28.24 -27.85
C ALA A 51 2.73 -29.10 -27.62
N ALA A 52 3.88 -28.66 -28.13
CA ALA A 52 5.17 -29.35 -27.92
C ALA A 52 5.55 -29.40 -26.43
N TRP A 53 5.40 -28.29 -25.72
CA TRP A 53 5.66 -28.23 -24.28
C TRP A 53 4.75 -29.17 -23.49
N ALA A 54 3.45 -29.09 -23.74
CA ALA A 54 2.45 -29.90 -23.07
C ALA A 54 2.68 -31.41 -23.32
N HIS A 55 3.04 -31.78 -24.54
CA HIS A 55 3.39 -33.17 -24.89
C HIS A 55 4.61 -33.66 -24.07
N CYS A 56 5.69 -32.85 -24.00
CA CYS A 56 6.89 -33.21 -23.25
C CYS A 56 6.64 -33.33 -21.75
N HIS A 57 5.73 -32.52 -21.20
CA HIS A 57 5.43 -32.46 -19.78
C HIS A 57 4.17 -33.22 -19.37
N LYS A 58 3.53 -33.94 -20.31
CA LYS A 58 2.26 -34.69 -20.11
C LYS A 58 1.14 -33.84 -19.52
N LEU A 59 1.05 -32.57 -19.96
CA LEU A 59 0.05 -31.62 -19.54
C LEU A 59 -1.14 -31.60 -20.53
N GLN A 60 -2.32 -31.29 -20.01
CA GLN A 60 -3.48 -30.95 -20.83
C GLN A 60 -3.46 -29.45 -21.16
N ILE A 61 -3.91 -29.10 -22.37
CA ILE A 61 -4.04 -27.68 -22.80
C ILE A 61 -5.50 -27.29 -22.79
N ALA A 62 -5.80 -26.10 -22.30
CA ALA A 62 -7.11 -25.47 -22.44
C ALA A 62 -7.06 -24.38 -23.52
N ASP A 63 -7.95 -24.45 -24.50
CA ASP A 63 -8.18 -23.37 -25.46
C ASP A 63 -9.31 -22.45 -24.97
N LEU A 64 -8.96 -21.46 -24.17
CA LEU A 64 -9.91 -20.55 -23.55
C LEU A 64 -10.65 -19.65 -24.56
N ASP A 65 -10.12 -19.46 -25.77
CA ASP A 65 -10.79 -18.68 -26.82
C ASP A 65 -11.97 -19.48 -27.43
N ALA A 66 -11.87 -20.83 -27.46
CA ALA A 66 -12.90 -21.71 -28.00
C ALA A 66 -13.92 -22.18 -26.95
N MET A 67 -13.69 -21.91 -25.68
CA MET A 67 -14.55 -22.34 -24.56
C MET A 67 -15.57 -21.28 -24.18
N ASP A 68 -16.80 -21.74 -23.91
CA ASP A 68 -17.81 -20.93 -23.21
C ASP A 68 -18.03 -21.53 -21.83
N ILE A 69 -17.51 -20.85 -20.79
CA ILE A 69 -17.46 -21.37 -19.43
C ILE A 69 -18.72 -20.90 -18.69
N PRO A 70 -19.51 -21.83 -18.13
CA PRO A 70 -20.71 -21.50 -17.38
C PRO A 70 -20.43 -20.57 -16.18
N HIS A 71 -21.38 -19.69 -15.90
CA HIS A 71 -21.22 -18.66 -14.86
C HIS A 71 -21.03 -19.24 -13.44
N ASP A 72 -21.67 -20.36 -13.14
CA ASP A 72 -21.53 -21.11 -11.88
C ASP A 72 -20.11 -21.66 -11.69
N ILE A 73 -19.44 -22.07 -12.75
CA ILE A 73 -18.03 -22.49 -12.73
C ILE A 73 -17.11 -21.27 -12.49
N ILE A 74 -17.38 -20.16 -13.17
CA ILE A 74 -16.59 -18.92 -12.99
C ILE A 74 -16.67 -18.41 -11.54
N GLN A 75 -17.82 -18.52 -10.89
CA GLN A 75 -18.02 -18.11 -9.49
C GLN A 75 -17.26 -18.96 -8.47
N LEU A 76 -16.74 -20.12 -8.82
CA LEU A 76 -15.94 -20.97 -7.92
C LEU A 76 -14.62 -20.32 -7.51
N ILE A 77 -14.09 -19.42 -8.34
CA ILE A 77 -12.91 -18.62 -8.01
C ILE A 77 -13.31 -17.14 -8.03
N GLN A 78 -13.04 -16.45 -6.94
CA GLN A 78 -13.33 -15.01 -6.85
C GLN A 78 -12.43 -14.21 -7.82
N ASP A 79 -12.95 -13.10 -8.38
CA ASP A 79 -12.23 -12.23 -9.33
C ASP A 79 -10.81 -11.88 -8.87
N GLN A 80 -10.67 -11.45 -7.62
CA GLN A 80 -9.37 -11.09 -7.06
C GLN A 80 -8.38 -12.27 -7.04
N VAL A 81 -8.86 -13.46 -6.69
CA VAL A 81 -8.05 -14.68 -6.62
C VAL A 81 -7.70 -15.14 -8.03
N ALA A 82 -8.66 -15.13 -8.97
CA ALA A 82 -8.45 -15.49 -10.37
C ALA A 82 -7.38 -14.60 -11.01
N ARG A 83 -7.41 -13.28 -10.76
CA ARG A 83 -6.42 -12.33 -11.27
C ARG A 83 -5.07 -12.46 -10.58
N GLN A 84 -5.04 -12.66 -9.26
CA GLN A 84 -3.80 -12.84 -8.51
C GLN A 84 -3.07 -14.10 -8.92
N ALA A 85 -3.81 -15.20 -9.05
CA ALA A 85 -3.30 -16.51 -9.45
C ALA A 85 -3.12 -16.64 -10.98
N ARG A 86 -3.61 -15.68 -11.79
CA ARG A 86 -3.69 -15.74 -13.25
C ARG A 86 -4.30 -17.07 -13.71
N ALA A 87 -5.49 -17.35 -13.19
CA ALA A 87 -6.13 -18.65 -13.28
C ALA A 87 -7.60 -18.51 -13.66
N ILE A 88 -8.10 -19.40 -14.52
CA ILE A 88 -9.50 -19.46 -14.96
C ILE A 88 -10.06 -20.84 -14.62
N PRO A 89 -11.12 -20.96 -13.81
CA PRO A 89 -11.82 -22.22 -13.64
C PRO A 89 -12.56 -22.55 -14.94
N ILE A 90 -12.40 -23.76 -15.44
CA ILE A 90 -12.99 -24.17 -16.71
C ILE A 90 -14.05 -25.26 -16.55
N ASP A 91 -13.96 -26.07 -15.51
CA ASP A 91 -14.90 -27.15 -15.23
C ASP A 91 -14.82 -27.62 -13.78
N ARG A 92 -15.81 -28.39 -13.33
CA ARG A 92 -15.85 -29.01 -12.00
C ARG A 92 -16.31 -30.45 -12.08
N VAL A 93 -15.52 -31.35 -11.53
CA VAL A 93 -15.85 -32.77 -11.41
C VAL A 93 -15.83 -33.19 -9.95
N GLY A 94 -17.00 -33.28 -9.35
CA GLY A 94 -17.15 -33.59 -7.91
C GLY A 94 -16.52 -32.53 -7.02
N ASN A 95 -15.50 -32.91 -6.24
CA ASN A 95 -14.74 -32.00 -5.37
C ASN A 95 -13.47 -31.43 -6.03
N ASN A 96 -13.26 -31.66 -7.31
CA ASN A 96 -12.12 -31.16 -8.07
C ASN A 96 -12.55 -30.06 -9.02
N ILE A 97 -11.86 -28.91 -9.00
CA ILE A 97 -11.99 -27.84 -10.01
C ILE A 97 -10.86 -28.01 -11.02
N ILE A 98 -11.19 -27.96 -12.31
CA ILE A 98 -10.21 -27.89 -13.38
C ILE A 98 -9.92 -26.42 -13.66
N VAL A 99 -8.65 -26.02 -13.55
CA VAL A 99 -8.24 -24.61 -13.63
C VAL A 99 -7.15 -24.45 -14.69
N ALA A 100 -7.39 -23.55 -15.64
CA ALA A 100 -6.39 -23.13 -16.62
C ALA A 100 -5.43 -22.12 -15.99
N VAL A 101 -4.14 -22.39 -16.05
CA VAL A 101 -3.06 -21.56 -15.49
C VAL A 101 -1.88 -21.45 -16.46
N GLU A 102 -1.03 -20.46 -16.28
CA GLU A 102 0.18 -20.28 -17.07
C GLU A 102 1.26 -21.32 -16.73
N ASN A 103 1.38 -21.66 -15.44
CA ASN A 103 2.33 -22.65 -14.96
C ASN A 103 1.64 -23.70 -14.07
N PRO A 104 1.29 -24.88 -14.64
CA PRO A 104 0.67 -25.97 -13.89
C PRO A 104 1.54 -26.60 -12.79
N HIS A 105 2.82 -26.25 -12.73
CA HIS A 105 3.77 -26.74 -11.70
C HIS A 105 4.11 -25.70 -10.63
N ASP A 106 3.49 -24.51 -10.67
CA ASP A 106 3.69 -23.50 -9.64
C ASP A 106 2.90 -23.84 -8.36
N LEU A 107 3.59 -24.44 -7.41
CA LEU A 107 3.03 -24.86 -6.13
C LEU A 107 2.43 -23.69 -5.35
N ASN A 108 3.01 -22.48 -5.46
CA ASN A 108 2.50 -21.31 -4.77
C ASN A 108 1.11 -20.91 -5.29
N THR A 109 0.96 -20.87 -6.62
CA THR A 109 -0.33 -20.61 -7.27
C THR A 109 -1.35 -21.71 -6.93
N ILE A 110 -0.95 -22.97 -6.98
CA ILE A 110 -1.83 -24.11 -6.68
C ILE A 110 -2.29 -24.05 -5.22
N ASN A 111 -1.37 -23.87 -4.26
CA ASN A 111 -1.69 -23.78 -2.83
C ASN A 111 -2.59 -22.58 -2.53
N LEU A 112 -2.33 -21.43 -3.16
CA LEU A 112 -3.17 -20.24 -3.03
C LEU A 112 -4.61 -20.53 -3.48
N LEU A 113 -4.77 -21.15 -4.64
CA LEU A 113 -6.09 -21.49 -5.19
C LEU A 113 -6.80 -22.51 -4.31
N GLN A 114 -6.12 -23.57 -3.85
CA GLN A 114 -6.69 -24.58 -2.95
C GLN A 114 -7.14 -23.97 -1.64
N LEU A 115 -6.28 -23.14 -1.04
CA LEU A 115 -6.58 -22.47 0.24
C LEU A 115 -7.80 -21.52 0.10
N LYS A 116 -7.89 -20.82 -1.04
CA LYS A 116 -8.95 -19.81 -1.24
C LYS A 116 -10.28 -20.41 -1.69
N THR A 117 -10.25 -21.55 -2.40
CA THR A 117 -11.47 -22.19 -2.93
C THR A 117 -11.98 -23.32 -2.04
N GLY A 118 -11.11 -23.98 -1.29
CA GLY A 118 -11.43 -25.17 -0.50
C GLY A 118 -11.60 -26.45 -1.34
N TYR A 119 -11.35 -26.40 -2.64
CA TYR A 119 -11.45 -27.53 -3.57
C TYR A 119 -10.10 -28.13 -3.89
N SER A 120 -10.07 -29.40 -4.25
CA SER A 120 -8.92 -29.99 -4.91
C SER A 120 -8.81 -29.47 -6.35
N LEU A 121 -7.58 -29.25 -6.84
CA LEU A 121 -7.37 -28.65 -8.14
C LEU A 121 -6.74 -29.64 -9.13
N LYS A 122 -7.22 -29.61 -10.36
CA LYS A 122 -6.55 -30.17 -11.53
C LYS A 122 -6.16 -29.02 -12.44
N THR A 123 -4.87 -28.78 -12.60
CA THR A 123 -4.36 -27.68 -13.42
C THR A 123 -4.17 -28.11 -14.87
N VAL A 124 -4.49 -27.23 -15.81
CA VAL A 124 -4.25 -27.37 -17.25
C VAL A 124 -3.49 -26.14 -17.76
N LEU A 125 -2.70 -26.35 -18.81
CA LEU A 125 -1.85 -25.28 -19.36
C LEU A 125 -2.67 -24.38 -20.31
N SER A 126 -2.50 -23.07 -20.22
CA SER A 126 -2.96 -22.14 -21.25
C SER A 126 -1.95 -21.01 -21.46
N SER A 127 -2.06 -20.30 -22.58
CA SER A 127 -1.16 -19.18 -22.85
C SER A 127 -1.52 -17.94 -22.02
N GLU A 128 -0.53 -17.13 -21.74
CA GLU A 128 -0.69 -15.85 -21.04
C GLU A 128 -1.76 -14.97 -21.70
N ASP A 129 -1.74 -14.86 -23.03
CA ASP A 129 -2.72 -14.03 -23.78
C ASP A 129 -4.14 -14.56 -23.65
N LYS A 130 -4.34 -15.89 -23.72
CA LYS A 130 -5.66 -16.51 -23.58
C LYS A 130 -6.21 -16.37 -22.17
N ILE A 131 -5.36 -16.52 -21.14
CA ILE A 131 -5.74 -16.29 -19.75
C ILE A 131 -6.14 -14.82 -19.55
N ASN A 132 -5.38 -13.86 -20.07
CA ASN A 132 -5.71 -12.44 -19.96
C ASN A 132 -7.05 -12.09 -20.62
N LYS A 133 -7.30 -12.63 -21.83
CA LYS A 133 -8.58 -12.46 -22.53
C LYS A 133 -9.74 -13.07 -21.74
N ALA A 134 -9.55 -14.27 -21.20
CA ALA A 134 -10.57 -14.94 -20.40
C ALA A 134 -10.85 -14.19 -19.08
N LEU A 135 -9.82 -13.69 -18.40
CA LEU A 135 -9.99 -12.84 -17.22
C LEU A 135 -10.81 -11.57 -17.55
N ALA A 136 -10.56 -10.94 -18.70
CA ALA A 136 -11.33 -9.78 -19.14
C ALA A 136 -12.78 -10.13 -19.51
N ARG A 137 -13.00 -11.32 -20.10
CA ARG A 137 -14.33 -11.79 -20.54
C ARG A 137 -15.21 -12.25 -19.38
N TYR A 138 -14.67 -13.05 -18.47
CA TYR A 138 -15.46 -13.72 -17.43
C TYR A 138 -15.48 -13.01 -16.10
N TYR A 139 -14.52 -12.12 -15.84
CA TYR A 139 -14.47 -11.25 -14.67
C TYR A 139 -14.46 -9.78 -15.09
N PRO A 140 -15.55 -9.29 -15.74
CA PRO A 140 -15.63 -7.88 -16.13
C PRO A 140 -15.62 -6.99 -14.90
N LEU A 141 -14.84 -5.92 -14.96
CA LEU A 141 -14.80 -4.90 -13.91
C LEU A 141 -16.18 -4.22 -13.85
N ARG A 142 -16.97 -4.52 -12.85
CA ARG A 142 -18.28 -3.89 -12.65
C ARG A 142 -18.08 -2.37 -12.51
N GLY A 143 -18.58 -1.61 -13.47
CA GLY A 143 -18.68 -0.16 -13.40
C GLY A 143 -17.95 0.66 -14.47
N LEU A 144 -17.19 0.04 -15.40
CA LEU A 144 -16.58 0.75 -16.54
C LEU A 144 -16.80 -0.05 -17.82
N GLU A 145 -17.86 0.29 -18.57
CA GLU A 145 -18.13 -0.30 -19.89
C GLU A 145 -17.10 0.21 -20.90
N MET A 146 -16.17 -0.65 -21.29
CA MET A 146 -15.08 -0.35 -22.24
C MET A 146 -15.52 -0.36 -23.72
N ASP A 147 -16.68 -0.94 -24.05
CA ASP A 147 -17.10 -1.15 -25.45
C ASP A 147 -17.32 0.16 -26.22
N LYS A 148 -17.48 1.28 -25.55
CA LYS A 148 -17.65 2.61 -26.16
C LYS A 148 -16.34 3.26 -26.61
N PHE A 149 -15.18 2.75 -26.16
CA PHE A 149 -13.88 3.41 -26.35
C PHE A 149 -13.05 2.86 -27.52
N THR A 150 -13.49 1.79 -28.17
CA THR A 150 -12.69 1.10 -29.22
C THR A 150 -12.83 1.71 -30.62
N LYS A 151 -13.66 2.73 -30.85
CA LYS A 151 -14.02 3.19 -32.19
C LYS A 151 -13.72 4.64 -32.54
N THR A 152 -12.90 5.37 -31.79
CA THR A 152 -12.61 6.77 -32.13
C THR A 152 -11.13 7.02 -32.36
N ASN A 153 -10.81 7.52 -33.57
CA ASN A 153 -9.49 7.92 -34.01
C ASN A 153 -8.98 9.14 -33.22
N ALA A 154 -7.70 9.07 -32.86
CA ALA A 154 -6.97 10.17 -32.22
C ALA A 154 -6.86 11.39 -33.16
N THR A 155 -7.66 12.43 -32.94
CA THR A 155 -7.34 13.76 -33.49
C THR A 155 -7.91 14.87 -32.62
N GLN A 156 -7.03 15.83 -32.33
CA GLN A 156 -7.24 17.18 -31.78
C GLN A 156 -7.35 17.34 -30.26
N VAL A 157 -6.20 17.62 -29.67
CA VAL A 157 -6.07 18.37 -28.41
C VAL A 157 -6.15 19.87 -28.74
N ARG A 158 -7.22 20.55 -28.35
CA ARG A 158 -7.28 22.02 -28.39
C ARG A 158 -6.71 22.58 -27.08
N ASN A 159 -5.67 23.44 -27.22
CA ASN A 159 -5.06 24.18 -26.13
C ASN A 159 -6.01 25.26 -25.59
N ASN A 160 -6.49 25.08 -24.37
CA ASN A 160 -7.05 26.19 -23.60
C ASN A 160 -6.17 26.44 -22.36
N LYS A 161 -5.78 27.69 -22.15
CA LYS A 161 -5.01 28.15 -20.97
C LYS A 161 -5.80 27.90 -19.68
N PRO A 162 -5.14 27.58 -18.57
CA PRO A 162 -5.80 27.38 -17.28
C PRO A 162 -6.32 28.73 -16.75
N SER A 163 -7.65 28.84 -16.58
CA SER A 163 -8.28 29.85 -15.74
C SER A 163 -8.44 29.26 -14.34
N GLU A 164 -8.41 30.09 -13.31
CA GLU A 164 -8.55 29.74 -11.88
C GLU A 164 -9.89 29.08 -11.50
N GLN A 165 -10.67 28.61 -12.46
CA GLN A 165 -11.93 27.92 -12.23
C GLN A 165 -11.69 26.42 -12.02
N ARG A 166 -12.11 25.90 -10.86
CA ARG A 166 -12.13 24.46 -10.58
C ARG A 166 -12.93 23.74 -11.66
N LEU A 167 -12.34 22.70 -12.24
CA LEU A 167 -13.04 21.81 -13.18
C LEU A 167 -14.16 21.08 -12.42
N VAL A 168 -15.39 21.19 -12.93
CA VAL A 168 -16.55 20.47 -12.39
C VAL A 168 -16.65 19.12 -13.12
N ILE A 169 -16.62 18.04 -12.36
CA ILE A 169 -16.74 16.66 -12.86
C ILE A 169 -18.01 16.06 -12.25
N ASP A 170 -19.05 15.94 -13.06
CA ASP A 170 -20.30 15.26 -12.71
C ASP A 170 -20.46 14.00 -13.57
N ASP A 171 -21.05 12.94 -13.00
CA ASP A 171 -21.26 11.64 -13.66
C ASP A 171 -22.17 11.76 -14.91
N ASN A 172 -22.96 12.86 -15.01
CA ASN A 172 -23.89 13.17 -16.11
C ASN A 172 -23.40 14.25 -17.08
N SER A 173 -22.16 14.74 -16.95
CA SER A 173 -21.66 15.75 -17.88
C SER A 173 -21.34 15.09 -19.25
N ASN A 174 -22.31 15.13 -20.15
CA ASN A 174 -22.12 14.93 -21.59
C ASN A 174 -21.27 16.09 -22.16
N ASN A 175 -20.07 16.28 -21.67
CA ASN A 175 -19.15 17.23 -22.25
C ASN A 175 -18.45 16.54 -23.44
N ASP A 176 -18.51 17.19 -24.59
CA ASP A 176 -17.95 16.82 -25.90
C ASP A 176 -16.40 16.74 -25.94
N ASP A 177 -15.79 16.46 -24.80
CA ASP A 177 -14.34 16.56 -24.54
C ASP A 177 -13.52 15.33 -24.97
N GLY A 178 -14.15 14.36 -25.62
CA GLY A 178 -13.49 13.18 -26.18
C GLY A 178 -13.24 12.04 -25.15
N PRO A 179 -12.98 10.80 -25.64
CA PRO A 179 -13.00 9.57 -24.85
C PRO A 179 -11.95 9.49 -23.74
N VAL A 180 -10.83 10.19 -23.87
CA VAL A 180 -9.76 10.23 -22.85
C VAL A 180 -10.22 11.02 -21.63
N ASN A 181 -10.91 12.16 -21.83
CA ASN A 181 -11.38 13.01 -20.75
C ASN A 181 -12.50 12.32 -19.96
N ASP A 182 -13.44 11.68 -20.66
CA ASP A 182 -14.51 10.91 -20.03
C ASP A 182 -13.93 9.76 -19.18
N LEU A 183 -12.96 9.02 -19.70
CA LEU A 183 -12.30 7.97 -18.95
C LEU A 183 -11.59 8.49 -17.68
N ILE A 184 -10.88 9.62 -17.78
CA ILE A 184 -10.21 10.25 -16.63
C ILE A 184 -11.23 10.70 -15.58
N ASN A 185 -12.31 11.35 -15.99
CA ASN A 185 -13.37 11.80 -15.11
C ASN A 185 -14.00 10.62 -14.34
N ARG A 186 -14.34 9.54 -15.04
CA ARG A 186 -14.85 8.30 -14.40
C ARG A 186 -13.87 7.66 -13.45
N ILE A 187 -12.57 7.67 -13.77
CA ILE A 187 -11.51 7.17 -12.85
C ILE A 187 -11.50 8.01 -11.58
N MET A 188 -11.59 9.35 -11.69
CA MET A 188 -11.58 10.24 -10.53
C MET A 188 -12.84 10.09 -9.67
N VAL A 189 -14.02 9.97 -10.29
CA VAL A 189 -15.28 9.67 -9.59
C VAL A 189 -15.21 8.31 -8.89
N ALA A 190 -14.77 7.25 -9.59
CA ALA A 190 -14.63 5.91 -9.03
C ALA A 190 -13.63 5.87 -7.86
N CYS A 191 -12.60 6.71 -7.90
CA CYS A 191 -11.62 6.86 -6.82
C CYS A 191 -12.29 7.34 -5.53
N LEU A 192 -13.13 8.38 -5.61
CA LEU A 192 -13.86 8.91 -4.45
C LEU A 192 -14.91 7.94 -3.93
N GLN A 193 -15.74 7.40 -4.82
CA GLN A 193 -16.82 6.47 -4.45
C GLN A 193 -16.30 5.21 -3.76
N ARG A 194 -15.09 4.75 -4.12
CA ARG A 194 -14.44 3.59 -3.51
C ARG A 194 -13.59 3.94 -2.28
N GLY A 195 -13.44 5.22 -1.93
CA GLY A 195 -12.61 5.68 -0.82
C GLY A 195 -11.12 5.38 -1.04
N ALA A 196 -10.65 5.50 -2.28
CA ALA A 196 -9.23 5.28 -2.57
C ALA A 196 -8.38 6.48 -2.13
N SER A 197 -7.13 6.22 -1.78
CA SER A 197 -6.16 7.27 -1.41
C SER A 197 -5.31 7.74 -2.59
N ASP A 198 -5.02 6.84 -3.56
CA ASP A 198 -4.16 7.16 -4.69
C ASP A 198 -4.71 6.52 -5.98
N ILE A 199 -4.47 7.19 -7.11
CA ILE A 199 -4.70 6.70 -8.47
C ILE A 199 -3.33 6.47 -9.11
N HIS A 200 -3.06 5.26 -9.60
CA HIS A 200 -1.85 4.91 -10.33
C HIS A 200 -2.19 4.63 -11.78
N VAL A 201 -1.63 5.43 -12.69
CA VAL A 201 -1.77 5.28 -14.14
C VAL A 201 -0.42 4.82 -14.68
N GLU A 202 -0.35 3.57 -15.14
CA GLU A 202 0.90 2.86 -15.38
C GLU A 202 1.00 2.40 -16.83
N PRO A 203 1.96 2.94 -17.63
CA PRO A 203 2.21 2.48 -18.99
C PRO A 203 3.10 1.24 -19.00
N TYR A 204 2.74 0.25 -19.82
CA TYR A 204 3.52 -0.95 -20.13
C TYR A 204 3.68 -1.08 -21.65
N GLU A 205 4.49 -1.99 -22.15
CA GLU A 205 4.74 -2.14 -23.58
C GLU A 205 3.44 -2.32 -24.39
N ALA A 206 2.65 -3.32 -24.06
CA ALA A 206 1.45 -3.72 -24.82
C ALA A 206 0.14 -3.10 -24.32
N TYR A 207 0.11 -2.55 -23.11
CA TYR A 207 -1.12 -2.05 -22.47
C TYR A 207 -0.82 -0.90 -21.52
N MET A 208 -1.87 -0.32 -21.00
CA MET A 208 -1.87 0.61 -19.89
C MET A 208 -2.72 0.05 -18.76
N ARG A 209 -2.39 0.35 -17.52
CA ARG A 209 -3.11 -0.12 -16.34
C ARG A 209 -3.43 1.04 -15.41
N VAL A 210 -4.65 1.09 -14.92
CA VAL A 210 -5.05 2.01 -13.85
C VAL A 210 -5.39 1.21 -12.61
N ARG A 211 -4.75 1.58 -11.50
CA ARG A 211 -5.00 0.99 -10.18
C ARG A 211 -5.39 2.06 -9.19
N LEU A 212 -6.29 1.73 -8.29
CA LEU A 212 -6.60 2.53 -7.12
C LEU A 212 -5.96 1.91 -5.88
N ARG A 213 -5.44 2.73 -5.00
CA ARG A 213 -5.03 2.29 -3.67
C ARG A 213 -6.22 2.45 -2.73
N ILE A 214 -6.81 1.34 -2.32
CA ILE A 214 -7.97 1.30 -1.42
C ILE A 214 -7.53 0.58 -0.15
N ASP A 215 -7.70 1.23 1.00
CA ASP A 215 -7.28 0.71 2.30
C ASP A 215 -5.82 0.19 2.32
N GLY A 216 -4.92 0.89 1.61
CA GLY A 216 -3.50 0.56 1.50
C GLY A 216 -3.14 -0.45 0.39
N ALA A 217 -4.11 -1.20 -0.16
CA ALA A 217 -3.89 -2.19 -1.21
C ALA A 217 -4.17 -1.62 -2.61
N LEU A 218 -3.31 -1.96 -3.58
CA LEU A 218 -3.52 -1.58 -4.98
C LEU A 218 -4.48 -2.57 -5.66
N GLN A 219 -5.57 -2.04 -6.22
CA GLN A 219 -6.57 -2.78 -6.98
C GLN A 219 -6.63 -2.25 -8.41
N GLU A 220 -6.54 -3.14 -9.39
CA GLU A 220 -6.71 -2.76 -10.79
C GLU A 220 -8.19 -2.49 -11.09
N ILE A 221 -8.48 -1.36 -11.75
CA ILE A 221 -9.85 -0.97 -12.09
C ILE A 221 -10.13 -0.99 -13.59
N VAL A 222 -9.13 -0.65 -14.41
CA VAL A 222 -9.29 -0.61 -15.88
C VAL A 222 -7.95 -0.75 -16.58
N ARG A 223 -7.97 -1.32 -17.79
CA ARG A 223 -6.85 -1.40 -18.74
C ARG A 223 -7.15 -0.59 -19.99
N PRO A 224 -6.83 0.69 -20.03
CA PRO A 224 -7.00 1.48 -21.24
C PRO A 224 -6.14 0.95 -22.39
N PRO A 225 -6.57 1.13 -23.66
CA PRO A 225 -5.77 0.78 -24.82
C PRO A 225 -4.43 1.50 -24.84
N ALA A 226 -3.39 0.84 -25.38
CA ALA A 226 -2.02 1.38 -25.39
C ALA A 226 -1.89 2.73 -26.10
N HIS A 227 -2.70 3.01 -27.11
CA HIS A 227 -2.69 4.29 -27.84
C HIS A 227 -3.13 5.49 -26.97
N MET A 228 -3.82 5.28 -25.85
CA MET A 228 -4.24 6.34 -24.94
C MET A 228 -3.14 6.82 -23.98
N LYS A 229 -1.98 6.13 -23.88
CA LYS A 229 -0.92 6.44 -22.91
C LYS A 229 -0.49 7.90 -22.91
N ALA A 230 -0.10 8.40 -24.09
CA ALA A 230 0.37 9.77 -24.22
C ALA A 230 -0.73 10.79 -23.96
N ALA A 231 -1.95 10.52 -24.44
CA ALA A 231 -3.08 11.42 -24.28
C ALA A 231 -3.52 11.55 -22.82
N MET A 232 -3.57 10.44 -22.08
CA MET A 232 -3.90 10.46 -20.64
C MET A 232 -2.83 11.21 -19.82
N ALA A 233 -1.54 10.95 -20.05
CA ALA A 233 -0.46 11.67 -19.37
C ALA A 233 -0.51 13.17 -19.67
N SER A 234 -0.70 13.56 -20.94
CA SER A 234 -0.83 14.95 -21.34
C SER A 234 -2.05 15.62 -20.70
N ARG A 235 -3.20 14.94 -20.64
CA ARG A 235 -4.40 15.50 -20.01
C ARG A 235 -4.20 15.76 -18.52
N PHE A 236 -3.61 14.82 -17.79
CA PHE A 236 -3.28 15.03 -16.38
C PHE A 236 -2.31 16.21 -16.18
N LYS A 237 -1.31 16.35 -17.05
CA LYS A 237 -0.40 17.51 -17.03
C LYS A 237 -1.11 18.82 -17.26
N VAL A 238 -2.03 18.87 -18.25
CA VAL A 238 -2.87 20.05 -18.50
C VAL A 238 -3.67 20.42 -17.26
N MET A 239 -4.35 19.44 -16.65
CA MET A 239 -5.17 19.67 -15.44
C MET A 239 -4.35 20.21 -14.27
N ALA A 240 -3.06 19.85 -14.19
CA ALA A 240 -2.14 20.26 -13.14
C ALA A 240 -1.29 21.50 -13.50
N GLY A 241 -1.45 22.07 -14.69
CA GLY A 241 -0.60 23.19 -15.16
C GLY A 241 0.87 22.81 -15.39
N LEU A 242 1.17 21.52 -15.63
CA LEU A 242 2.52 21.02 -15.86
C LEU A 242 2.93 21.16 -17.34
N LYS A 243 4.24 21.09 -17.59
CA LYS A 243 4.82 21.19 -18.96
C LYS A 243 4.54 19.91 -19.73
N ILE A 244 3.72 19.98 -20.78
CA ILE A 244 3.31 18.84 -21.62
C ILE A 244 4.47 18.34 -22.47
N GLU A 245 5.30 19.27 -22.95
CA GLU A 245 6.45 19.01 -23.83
C GLU A 245 7.61 18.32 -23.11
N GLU A 246 7.77 18.53 -21.77
CA GLU A 246 8.84 17.90 -21.02
C GLU A 246 8.41 16.49 -20.58
N LYS A 247 9.01 15.47 -21.19
CA LYS A 247 8.72 14.04 -20.97
C LYS A 247 9.90 13.26 -20.39
N ARG A 248 11.02 13.94 -20.09
CA ARG A 248 12.28 13.32 -19.66
C ARG A 248 12.52 13.49 -18.17
N LEU A 249 11.85 14.45 -17.54
CA LEU A 249 12.03 14.77 -16.12
C LEU A 249 10.74 14.54 -15.36
N PRO A 250 10.83 14.10 -14.08
CA PRO A 250 9.67 14.07 -13.19
C PRO A 250 9.10 15.47 -13.00
N GLN A 251 7.78 15.55 -12.81
CA GLN A 251 7.11 16.82 -12.52
C GLN A 251 6.10 16.59 -11.40
N ASP A 252 6.01 17.55 -10.49
CA ASP A 252 5.04 17.58 -9.40
C ASP A 252 4.06 18.75 -9.60
N GLY A 253 2.81 18.55 -9.20
CA GLY A 253 1.77 19.57 -9.32
C GLY A 253 0.54 19.25 -8.48
N GLN A 254 -0.48 20.06 -8.68
CA GLN A 254 -1.76 19.92 -8.01
C GLN A 254 -2.91 20.08 -8.99
N ILE A 255 -3.95 19.27 -8.82
CA ILE A 255 -5.20 19.36 -9.58
C ILE A 255 -6.30 19.67 -8.58
N SER A 256 -7.04 20.76 -8.79
CA SER A 256 -8.22 21.13 -8.00
C SER A 256 -9.47 20.94 -8.83
N VAL A 257 -10.36 20.06 -8.40
CA VAL A 257 -11.61 19.74 -9.09
C VAL A 257 -12.79 19.75 -8.13
N THR A 258 -14.00 19.91 -8.67
CA THR A 258 -15.23 19.66 -7.93
C THR A 258 -15.86 18.38 -8.48
N ILE A 259 -16.03 17.36 -7.64
CA ILE A 259 -16.60 16.06 -8.01
C ILE A 259 -17.86 15.83 -7.17
N GLU A 260 -19.00 15.60 -7.82
CA GLU A 260 -20.30 15.43 -7.13
C GLU A 260 -20.58 16.57 -6.13
N GLY A 261 -20.25 17.81 -6.50
CA GLY A 261 -20.43 19.00 -5.66
C GLY A 261 -19.39 19.17 -4.53
N LYS A 262 -18.45 18.25 -4.37
CA LYS A 262 -17.38 18.33 -3.34
C LYS A 262 -16.08 18.85 -3.93
N PRO A 263 -15.44 19.85 -3.31
CA PRO A 263 -14.13 20.33 -3.73
C PRO A 263 -13.05 19.31 -3.30
N ILE A 264 -12.34 18.75 -4.27
CA ILE A 264 -11.26 17.77 -4.05
C ILE A 264 -9.98 18.28 -4.67
N ASP A 265 -8.91 18.18 -3.92
CA ASP A 265 -7.56 18.46 -4.40
C ASP A 265 -6.79 17.14 -4.59
N PHE A 266 -6.03 17.05 -5.67
CA PHE A 266 -5.11 15.92 -5.93
C PHE A 266 -3.70 16.46 -6.05
N ARG A 267 -2.75 15.85 -5.35
CA ARG A 267 -1.33 16.00 -5.65
C ARG A 267 -0.97 15.02 -6.75
N ILE A 268 -0.36 15.49 -7.80
CA ILE A 268 0.07 14.68 -8.95
C ILE A 268 1.60 14.66 -9.03
N ASN A 269 2.13 13.48 -9.31
CA ASN A 269 3.52 13.30 -9.74
C ASN A 269 3.54 12.55 -11.06
N THR A 270 4.36 13.00 -12.01
CA THR A 270 4.63 12.32 -13.28
C THR A 270 6.07 11.85 -13.31
N LEU A 271 6.29 10.61 -13.69
CA LEU A 271 7.61 9.99 -13.76
C LEU A 271 7.83 9.36 -15.14
N PRO A 272 8.88 9.78 -15.90
CA PRO A 272 9.26 9.11 -17.13
C PRO A 272 9.62 7.64 -16.90
N THR A 273 9.04 6.75 -17.68
CA THR A 273 9.37 5.32 -17.71
C THR A 273 9.65 4.86 -19.13
N TRP A 274 10.21 3.66 -19.30
CA TRP A 274 10.58 3.15 -20.61
C TRP A 274 9.39 3.10 -21.62
N HIS A 275 8.19 2.86 -21.15
CA HIS A 275 6.99 2.73 -21.99
C HIS A 275 6.06 3.94 -21.97
N GLY A 276 6.50 5.07 -21.42
CA GLY A 276 5.72 6.30 -21.28
C GLY A 276 5.79 6.87 -19.87
N GLU A 277 5.03 7.92 -19.61
CA GLU A 277 4.99 8.56 -18.30
C GLU A 277 4.03 7.82 -17.36
N LYS A 278 4.54 7.39 -16.21
CA LYS A 278 3.71 6.95 -15.09
C LYS A 278 3.16 8.17 -14.37
N VAL A 279 1.87 8.16 -14.05
CA VAL A 279 1.21 9.22 -13.30
C VAL A 279 0.64 8.65 -12.01
N VAL A 280 0.89 9.35 -10.90
CA VAL A 280 0.31 9.04 -9.60
C VAL A 280 -0.41 10.27 -9.08
N LEU A 281 -1.69 10.10 -8.72
CA LEU A 281 -2.45 11.15 -8.07
C LEU A 281 -2.80 10.70 -6.65
N ARG A 282 -2.50 11.54 -5.66
CA ARG A 282 -2.90 11.36 -4.26
C ARG A 282 -4.05 12.28 -3.93
N ILE A 283 -5.12 11.74 -3.37
CA ILE A 283 -6.26 12.53 -2.92
C ILE A 283 -5.89 13.29 -1.65
N LEU A 284 -6.23 14.58 -1.63
CA LEU A 284 -6.17 15.44 -0.45
C LEU A 284 -7.62 15.73 -0.01
N ASP A 285 -8.25 14.74 0.63
CA ASP A 285 -9.63 14.88 1.11
C ASP A 285 -9.64 15.48 2.52
N LYS A 286 -9.98 16.76 2.61
CA LYS A 286 -10.07 17.50 3.87
C LYS A 286 -11.19 17.00 4.80
N SER A 287 -12.22 16.34 4.24
CA SER A 287 -13.37 15.85 5.02
C SER A 287 -13.06 14.56 5.79
N SER A 288 -11.99 13.85 5.42
CA SER A 288 -11.59 12.59 6.03
C SER A 288 -10.64 12.73 7.22
N LEU A 289 -10.24 13.96 7.57
CA LEU A 289 -9.31 14.20 8.68
C LEU A 289 -9.99 13.88 10.03
N GLN A 290 -9.55 12.77 10.63
CA GLN A 290 -9.96 12.38 11.97
C GLN A 290 -9.04 13.05 12.99
N VAL A 291 -9.51 14.11 13.65
CA VAL A 291 -8.76 14.83 14.70
C VAL A 291 -9.10 14.39 16.12
N ASP A 292 -10.02 13.45 16.28
CA ASP A 292 -10.41 12.91 17.58
C ASP A 292 -9.53 11.70 17.92
N MET A 293 -8.64 11.86 18.91
CA MET A 293 -7.71 10.81 19.34
C MET A 293 -8.41 9.52 19.82
N THR A 294 -9.63 9.60 20.34
CA THR A 294 -10.37 8.43 20.82
C THR A 294 -10.76 7.49 19.68
N LYS A 295 -10.83 7.98 18.45
CA LYS A 295 -11.19 7.24 17.24
C LYS A 295 -9.98 6.70 16.48
N LEU A 296 -8.76 7.02 16.88
CA LEU A 296 -7.53 6.57 16.23
C LEU A 296 -7.23 5.07 16.43
N GLY A 297 -7.99 4.40 17.30
CA GLY A 297 -7.87 2.96 17.52
C GLY A 297 -6.78 2.57 18.52
N PHE A 298 -6.35 3.46 19.37
CA PHE A 298 -5.52 3.11 20.54
C PHE A 298 -6.29 2.19 21.49
N GLU A 299 -5.58 1.28 22.15
CA GLU A 299 -6.09 0.63 23.35
C GLU A 299 -6.19 1.67 24.49
N GLN A 300 -7.15 1.52 25.37
CA GLN A 300 -7.47 2.55 26.37
C GLN A 300 -6.28 2.96 27.24
N ASP A 301 -5.47 1.98 27.69
CA ASP A 301 -4.27 2.26 28.49
C ASP A 301 -3.19 2.95 27.67
N ASP A 302 -3.02 2.56 26.41
CA ASP A 302 -2.03 3.15 25.51
C ASP A 302 -2.42 4.59 25.14
N LEU A 303 -3.72 4.87 24.95
CA LEU A 303 -4.23 6.21 24.74
C LEU A 303 -3.93 7.12 25.95
N ARG A 304 -4.21 6.61 27.15
CA ARG A 304 -3.91 7.35 28.38
C ARG A 304 -2.43 7.70 28.49
N ARG A 305 -1.55 6.71 28.31
CA ARG A 305 -0.09 6.91 28.34
C ARG A 305 0.39 7.95 27.31
N PHE A 306 -0.18 7.90 26.12
CA PHE A 306 0.13 8.88 25.07
C PHE A 306 -0.35 10.27 25.46
N LYS A 307 -1.60 10.40 25.95
CA LYS A 307 -2.17 11.68 26.43
C LYS A 307 -1.36 12.25 27.59
N ASP A 308 -1.06 11.45 28.61
CA ASP A 308 -0.23 11.87 29.74
C ASP A 308 1.15 12.37 29.29
N SER A 309 1.69 11.82 28.19
CA SER A 309 3.00 12.23 27.66
C SER A 309 2.96 13.54 26.91
N ILE A 310 1.90 13.82 26.11
CA ILE A 310 1.79 15.08 25.35
C ILE A 310 1.36 16.26 26.21
N HIS A 311 0.73 16.02 27.37
CA HIS A 311 0.32 17.07 28.32
C HIS A 311 1.41 17.42 29.34
N LYS A 312 2.61 16.83 29.23
CA LYS A 312 3.74 17.29 30.04
C LYS A 312 4.13 18.71 29.62
N PRO A 313 4.65 19.51 30.55
CA PRO A 313 4.96 20.91 30.26
C PRO A 313 6.07 21.07 29.20
N TYR A 314 6.93 20.09 29.06
CA TYR A 314 8.02 20.05 28.04
C TYR A 314 8.50 18.63 27.79
N GLY A 315 9.24 18.47 26.72
CA GLY A 315 9.81 17.21 26.32
C GLY A 315 9.57 16.89 24.85
N MET A 316 9.90 15.68 24.46
CA MET A 316 9.75 15.21 23.08
C MET A 316 8.89 13.96 23.03
N VAL A 317 7.88 13.95 22.15
CA VAL A 317 7.06 12.80 21.84
C VAL A 317 7.19 12.48 20.35
N LEU A 318 7.50 11.22 20.05
CA LEU A 318 7.75 10.76 18.68
C LEU A 318 6.69 9.76 18.24
N VAL A 319 6.20 9.93 17.00
CA VAL A 319 5.34 8.94 16.34
C VAL A 319 6.11 8.36 15.16
N THR A 320 6.28 7.04 15.14
CA THR A 320 7.10 6.37 14.14
C THR A 320 6.34 5.30 13.38
N GLY A 321 6.84 4.94 12.20
CA GLY A 321 6.27 3.92 11.33
C GLY A 321 6.56 4.19 9.86
N PRO A 322 6.24 3.25 8.96
CA PRO A 322 6.43 3.42 7.53
C PRO A 322 5.51 4.52 6.95
N THR A 323 5.74 4.86 5.70
CA THR A 323 4.84 5.74 4.94
C THR A 323 3.42 5.14 4.91
N GLY A 324 2.42 5.99 5.17
CA GLY A 324 1.02 5.56 5.19
C GLY A 324 0.57 4.86 6.48
N SER A 325 1.37 4.85 7.55
CA SER A 325 0.96 4.29 8.86
C SER A 325 0.04 5.21 9.67
N GLY A 326 -0.26 6.42 9.19
CA GLY A 326 -1.16 7.37 9.86
C GLY A 326 -0.49 8.31 10.86
N LYS A 327 0.84 8.45 10.84
CA LYS A 327 1.60 9.32 11.76
C LYS A 327 1.09 10.76 11.80
N THR A 328 0.90 11.36 10.63
CA THR A 328 0.39 12.75 10.49
C THR A 328 -0.99 12.90 11.14
N THR A 329 -1.89 11.93 10.93
CA THR A 329 -3.21 11.94 11.55
C THR A 329 -3.12 11.89 13.08
N THR A 330 -2.23 11.06 13.62
CA THR A 330 -2.01 10.96 15.07
C THR A 330 -1.43 12.24 15.64
N LEU A 331 -0.44 12.86 14.98
CA LEU A 331 0.13 14.13 15.41
C LEU A 331 -0.88 15.29 15.29
N TYR A 332 -1.66 15.35 14.21
CA TYR A 332 -2.70 16.38 14.06
C TYR A 332 -3.80 16.24 15.12
N SER A 333 -4.15 14.99 15.49
CA SER A 333 -5.09 14.76 16.59
C SER A 333 -4.50 15.19 17.94
N ALA A 334 -3.19 15.00 18.15
CA ALA A 334 -2.50 15.49 19.35
C ALA A 334 -2.46 17.02 19.37
N LEU A 335 -2.11 17.66 18.24
CA LEU A 335 -2.12 19.11 18.11
C LEU A 335 -3.52 19.70 18.34
N ALA A 336 -4.57 19.07 17.79
CA ALA A 336 -5.94 19.53 17.99
C ALA A 336 -6.39 19.43 19.46
N GLU A 337 -5.94 18.41 20.20
CA GLU A 337 -6.21 18.29 21.64
C GLU A 337 -5.44 19.33 22.48
N LEU A 338 -4.22 19.66 22.06
CA LEU A 338 -3.37 20.64 22.73
C LEU A 338 -3.67 22.09 22.36
N ASN A 339 -4.46 22.34 21.31
CA ASN A 339 -4.70 23.65 20.74
C ASN A 339 -5.65 24.47 21.64
N GLN A 340 -5.07 25.18 22.58
CA GLN A 340 -5.78 26.14 23.45
C GLN A 340 -5.47 27.57 23.02
N VAL A 341 -6.35 28.49 23.33
CA VAL A 341 -6.17 29.94 22.98
C VAL A 341 -4.90 30.53 23.59
N ALA A 342 -4.45 29.98 24.71
CA ALA A 342 -3.27 30.44 25.42
C ALA A 342 -1.95 29.90 24.85
N ASP A 343 -2.00 28.84 24.03
CA ASP A 343 -0.81 28.13 23.56
C ASP A 343 -0.40 28.59 22.15
N ASN A 344 0.87 28.93 21.98
CA ASN A 344 1.46 29.22 20.68
C ASN A 344 2.02 27.94 20.06
N ILE A 345 1.28 27.41 19.09
CA ILE A 345 1.63 26.16 18.38
C ILE A 345 2.20 26.46 17.00
N MET A 346 3.39 25.93 16.73
CA MET A 346 4.06 26.08 15.44
C MET A 346 4.43 24.73 14.84
N THR A 347 4.23 24.57 13.52
CA THR A 347 4.60 23.35 12.83
C THR A 347 5.50 23.63 11.63
N ALA A 348 6.47 22.73 11.36
CA ALA A 348 7.29 22.70 10.15
C ALA A 348 7.01 21.41 9.41
N GLU A 349 6.52 21.49 8.16
CA GLU A 349 5.98 20.35 7.41
C GLU A 349 6.42 20.34 5.94
N ASP A 350 6.62 19.14 5.36
CA ASP A 350 7.04 18.94 3.98
C ASP A 350 6.14 17.91 3.25
N PRO A 351 4.99 18.37 2.73
CA PRO A 351 4.33 19.66 2.91
C PRO A 351 3.30 19.65 4.04
N VAL A 352 2.65 20.80 4.27
CA VAL A 352 1.41 20.89 5.08
C VAL A 352 0.31 20.08 4.36
N GLU A 353 -0.21 19.02 5.01
CA GLU A 353 -1.25 18.17 4.43
C GLU A 353 -2.65 18.79 4.57
N PHE A 354 -2.96 19.36 5.74
CA PHE A 354 -4.22 20.03 6.03
C PHE A 354 -3.96 21.25 6.91
N THR A 355 -4.70 22.31 6.70
CA THR A 355 -4.67 23.50 7.57
C THR A 355 -5.46 23.24 8.84
N LEU A 356 -4.85 23.52 9.99
CA LEU A 356 -5.46 23.47 11.30
C LEU A 356 -5.67 24.90 11.80
N ASP A 357 -6.90 25.23 12.18
CA ASP A 357 -7.21 26.54 12.72
C ASP A 357 -6.52 26.75 14.08
N GLY A 358 -6.01 27.94 14.34
CA GLY A 358 -5.27 28.28 15.57
C GLY A 358 -3.80 27.80 15.60
N ILE A 359 -3.26 27.18 14.53
CA ILE A 359 -1.89 26.67 14.46
C ILE A 359 -1.11 27.35 13.33
N ASN A 360 0.09 27.82 13.63
CA ASN A 360 0.99 28.41 12.65
C ASN A 360 1.80 27.32 11.93
N GLN A 361 1.36 26.95 10.72
CA GLN A 361 1.96 25.86 9.94
C GLN A 361 2.90 26.41 8.88
N VAL A 362 4.19 26.04 8.95
CA VAL A 362 5.23 26.43 8.01
C VAL A 362 5.47 25.30 6.99
N HIS A 363 5.30 25.62 5.73
CA HIS A 363 5.64 24.72 4.62
C HIS A 363 7.14 24.83 4.32
N ILE A 364 7.87 23.73 4.47
CA ILE A 364 9.30 23.63 4.15
C ILE A 364 9.49 23.77 2.64
N ARG A 365 10.50 24.57 2.27
CA ARG A 365 10.89 24.83 0.87
C ARG A 365 12.40 24.83 0.77
N ALA A 366 12.96 23.62 0.72
CA ALA A 366 14.42 23.43 0.68
C ALA A 366 15.07 24.11 -0.54
N GLU A 367 14.34 24.20 -1.67
CA GLU A 367 14.78 24.90 -2.86
C GLU A 367 14.99 26.42 -2.69
N TYR A 368 14.37 27.00 -1.66
CA TYR A 368 14.57 28.41 -1.26
C TYR A 368 15.40 28.56 0.02
N GLY A 369 16.02 27.46 0.49
CA GLY A 369 16.84 27.46 1.70
C GLY A 369 16.06 27.39 3.01
N LEU A 370 14.72 27.19 2.98
CA LEU A 370 13.92 26.97 4.18
C LEU A 370 13.87 25.48 4.50
N THR A 371 14.82 25.02 5.31
CA THR A 371 14.91 23.64 5.80
C THR A 371 14.17 23.46 7.13
N PHE A 372 14.01 22.19 7.58
CA PHE A 372 13.48 21.91 8.93
C PHE A 372 14.33 22.55 10.03
N ALA A 373 15.65 22.49 9.91
CA ALA A 373 16.58 23.11 10.86
C ALA A 373 16.43 24.63 10.91
N ASP A 374 16.28 25.30 9.74
CA ASP A 374 16.12 26.75 9.69
C ASP A 374 14.77 27.20 10.26
N ALA A 375 13.68 26.44 9.95
CA ALA A 375 12.37 26.68 10.53
C ALA A 375 12.40 26.57 12.05
N LEU A 376 12.99 25.51 12.61
CA LEU A 376 13.15 25.31 14.05
C LEU A 376 13.95 26.43 14.73
N LYS A 377 15.09 26.84 14.13
CA LYS A 377 15.87 27.99 14.63
C LYS A 377 15.04 29.27 14.66
N ALA A 378 14.15 29.46 13.70
CA ALA A 378 13.25 30.59 13.67
C ALA A 378 12.17 30.49 14.74
N PHE A 379 11.57 29.31 14.95
CA PHE A 379 10.53 29.07 15.97
C PHE A 379 11.00 29.46 17.36
N LEU A 380 12.22 29.07 17.74
CA LEU A 380 12.79 29.43 19.07
C LEU A 380 12.89 30.95 19.32
N ARG A 381 12.60 31.80 18.33
CA ARG A 381 12.52 33.27 18.45
C ARG A 381 11.09 33.78 18.29
N GLN A 382 10.11 32.91 18.21
CA GLN A 382 8.69 33.23 18.04
C GLN A 382 7.85 32.89 19.29
N ASP A 383 8.52 32.61 20.41
CA ASP A 383 7.89 32.29 21.71
C ASP A 383 6.86 31.14 21.60
N PRO A 384 7.25 29.97 21.08
CA PRO A 384 6.34 28.83 20.96
C PRO A 384 6.22 28.09 22.29
N ASP A 385 5.04 27.51 22.57
CA ASP A 385 4.84 26.53 23.64
C ASP A 385 4.98 25.12 23.11
N ILE A 386 4.41 24.88 21.92
CA ILE A 386 4.37 23.56 21.28
C ILE A 386 4.94 23.65 19.86
N ILE A 387 5.87 22.79 19.56
CA ILE A 387 6.53 22.71 18.25
C ILE A 387 6.26 21.32 17.64
N MET A 388 5.79 21.27 16.38
CA MET A 388 5.75 20.03 15.63
C MET A 388 6.73 20.10 14.45
N VAL A 389 7.60 19.11 14.35
CA VAL A 389 8.50 18.90 13.21
C VAL A 389 7.99 17.69 12.44
N GLY A 390 7.63 17.88 11.18
CA GLY A 390 7.04 16.83 10.35
C GLY A 390 7.85 15.54 10.42
N GLU A 391 9.17 15.62 10.32
CA GLU A 391 10.08 14.49 10.54
C GLU A 391 11.50 14.94 10.90
N VAL A 392 12.24 14.08 11.63
CA VAL A 392 13.68 14.23 11.88
C VAL A 392 14.43 13.31 10.93
N ARG A 393 15.10 13.92 9.92
CA ARG A 393 15.88 13.16 8.89
C ARG A 393 17.38 13.18 9.16
N ASP A 394 17.88 14.21 9.81
CA ASP A 394 19.30 14.49 9.96
C ASP A 394 19.65 14.92 11.41
N LYS A 395 20.95 14.90 11.70
CA LYS A 395 21.49 15.22 13.00
C LYS A 395 21.16 16.65 13.43
N GLU A 396 21.30 17.62 12.54
CA GLU A 396 21.10 19.06 12.86
C GLU A 396 19.66 19.31 13.30
N THR A 397 18.69 18.84 12.54
CA THR A 397 17.26 18.94 12.90
C THR A 397 16.99 18.28 14.25
N GLY A 398 17.57 17.07 14.49
CA GLY A 398 17.42 16.33 15.73
C GLY A 398 18.01 17.07 16.94
N GLU A 399 19.20 17.64 16.83
CA GLU A 399 19.85 18.42 17.90
C GLU A 399 19.04 19.68 18.28
N ILE A 400 18.52 20.40 17.29
CA ILE A 400 17.71 21.59 17.54
C ILE A 400 16.38 21.20 18.20
N ALA A 401 15.72 20.14 17.73
CA ALA A 401 14.47 19.64 18.29
C ALA A 401 14.63 19.18 19.75
N ILE A 402 15.71 18.45 20.06
CA ILE A 402 16.07 18.06 21.44
C ILE A 402 16.36 19.30 22.30
N LYS A 403 17.12 20.26 21.78
CA LYS A 403 17.41 21.50 22.51
C LYS A 403 16.12 22.26 22.83
N ALA A 404 15.18 22.36 21.90
CA ALA A 404 13.87 22.94 22.14
C ALA A 404 13.14 22.21 23.27
N ALA A 405 13.10 20.88 23.25
CA ALA A 405 12.49 20.07 24.29
C ALA A 405 13.13 20.23 25.67
N LEU A 406 14.45 20.46 25.74
CA LEU A 406 15.18 20.69 26.98
C LEU A 406 15.01 22.13 27.53
N THR A 407 14.61 23.08 26.68
CA THR A 407 14.48 24.49 27.05
C THR A 407 13.03 24.90 27.33
N GLY A 408 12.13 23.96 27.57
CA GLY A 408 10.79 24.23 28.07
C GLY A 408 9.64 24.03 27.08
N HIS A 409 9.91 23.52 25.87
CA HIS A 409 8.88 23.35 24.83
C HIS A 409 8.43 21.90 24.74
N MET A 410 7.14 21.65 24.44
CA MET A 410 6.67 20.35 24.00
C MET A 410 6.97 20.17 22.50
N VAL A 411 7.78 19.17 22.17
CA VAL A 411 8.18 18.89 20.77
C VAL A 411 7.54 17.60 20.30
N LEU A 412 6.77 17.67 19.22
CA LEU A 412 6.17 16.52 18.53
C LEU A 412 6.91 16.28 17.21
N SER A 413 7.23 15.03 16.88
CA SER A 413 7.87 14.74 15.58
C SER A 413 7.64 13.31 15.13
N THR A 414 8.13 13.00 13.90
CA THR A 414 8.09 11.65 13.36
C THR A 414 9.47 11.14 12.95
N LEU A 415 9.58 9.80 12.91
CA LEU A 415 10.66 9.08 12.27
C LEU A 415 10.12 7.91 11.45
N HIS A 416 10.98 7.36 10.58
CA HIS A 416 10.70 6.16 9.80
C HIS A 416 11.46 4.97 10.39
N THR A 417 10.90 4.35 11.44
CA THR A 417 11.43 3.14 12.07
C THR A 417 10.32 2.11 12.28
N ASN A 418 10.69 0.87 12.56
CA ASN A 418 9.75 -0.25 12.62
C ASN A 418 9.14 -0.48 14.00
N SER A 419 9.80 -0.05 15.08
CA SER A 419 9.35 -0.16 16.46
C SER A 419 9.73 1.10 17.26
N ALA A 420 9.19 1.24 18.46
CA ALA A 420 9.55 2.32 19.38
C ALA A 420 11.01 2.21 19.84
N ALA A 421 11.49 1.00 20.10
CA ALA A 421 12.87 0.74 20.47
C ALA A 421 13.87 1.08 19.35
N ASP A 422 13.56 0.69 18.10
CA ASP A 422 14.38 1.05 16.92
C ASP A 422 14.50 2.56 16.75
N THR A 423 13.48 3.32 17.15
CA THR A 423 13.52 4.77 17.09
C THR A 423 14.63 5.36 17.94
N ILE A 424 14.81 4.85 19.16
CA ILE A 424 15.85 5.30 20.08
C ILE A 424 17.24 5.00 19.50
N VAL A 425 17.45 3.75 19.04
CA VAL A 425 18.71 3.33 18.41
C VAL A 425 18.97 4.15 17.13
N ARG A 426 17.94 4.45 16.35
CA ARG A 426 18.08 5.29 15.14
C ARG A 426 18.55 6.71 15.47
N LEU A 427 18.01 7.33 16.53
CA LEU A 427 18.44 8.66 16.99
C LEU A 427 19.91 8.64 17.44
N GLN A 428 20.33 7.60 18.18
CA GLN A 428 21.73 7.41 18.59
C GLN A 428 22.64 7.24 17.37
N ASN A 429 22.23 6.42 16.38
CA ASN A 429 22.98 6.21 15.14
C ASN A 429 23.07 7.47 14.26
N MET A 430 22.12 8.40 14.37
CA MET A 430 22.19 9.73 13.75
C MET A 430 23.20 10.65 14.45
N GLY A 431 23.81 10.21 15.56
CA GLY A 431 24.82 10.93 16.31
C GLY A 431 24.22 11.88 17.37
N LEU A 432 22.97 11.64 17.80
CA LEU A 432 22.35 12.36 18.91
C LEU A 432 22.81 11.73 20.23
N GLU A 433 23.30 12.55 21.15
CA GLU A 433 23.87 12.09 22.40
C GLU A 433 22.81 11.46 23.32
N SER A 434 23.11 10.27 23.89
CA SER A 434 22.21 9.56 24.80
C SER A 434 21.78 10.39 25.98
N PHE A 435 22.67 11.21 26.55
CA PHE A 435 22.36 12.11 27.67
C PHE A 435 21.24 13.10 27.33
N ASN A 436 21.31 13.69 26.14
CA ASN A 436 20.29 14.63 25.66
C ASN A 436 18.97 13.91 25.35
N LEU A 437 19.05 12.72 24.76
CA LEU A 437 17.87 11.89 24.45
C LEU A 437 17.07 11.51 25.70
N ILE A 438 17.73 11.01 26.77
CA ILE A 438 17.04 10.61 28.00
C ILE A 438 16.38 11.77 28.73
N SER A 439 16.93 12.96 28.57
CA SER A 439 16.42 14.18 29.21
C SER A 439 15.22 14.77 28.45
N ALA A 440 15.22 14.65 27.13
CA ALA A 440 14.18 15.18 26.25
C ALA A 440 13.01 14.21 26.02
N LEU A 441 13.29 12.93 25.74
CA LEU A 441 12.27 11.96 25.34
C LEU A 441 11.29 11.63 26.47
N GLN A 442 9.99 11.73 26.17
CA GLN A 442 8.89 11.36 27.08
C GLN A 442 8.20 10.08 26.62
N CYS A 443 7.94 9.95 25.32
CA CYS A 443 7.22 8.82 24.75
C CYS A 443 7.60 8.60 23.28
N VAL A 444 7.62 7.34 22.88
CA VAL A 444 7.72 6.92 21.46
C VAL A 444 6.54 6.01 21.13
N VAL A 445 5.80 6.36 20.07
CA VAL A 445 4.66 5.59 19.58
C VAL A 445 5.01 5.00 18.22
N ALA A 446 5.18 3.69 18.13
CA ALA A 446 5.25 3.03 16.84
C ALA A 446 3.84 2.68 16.36
N GLN A 447 3.58 2.88 15.05
CA GLN A 447 2.24 2.76 14.48
C GLN A 447 2.23 2.03 13.14
N ARG A 448 1.20 1.19 12.95
CA ARG A 448 0.86 0.52 11.68
C ARG A 448 -0.61 0.72 11.39
N LEU A 449 -0.97 0.72 10.11
CA LEU A 449 -2.36 0.62 9.65
C LEU A 449 -2.57 -0.73 9.00
N ALA A 450 -3.49 -1.52 9.54
CA ALA A 450 -3.97 -2.78 8.99
C ALA A 450 -5.36 -2.60 8.38
N ARG A 451 -5.76 -3.49 7.48
CA ARG A 451 -7.12 -3.49 6.93
C ARG A 451 -8.09 -4.05 7.96
N ARG A 452 -9.27 -3.46 8.00
CA ARG A 452 -10.36 -3.89 8.89
C ARG A 452 -11.23 -4.92 8.17
N ILE A 453 -11.66 -5.96 8.90
CA ILE A 453 -12.66 -6.89 8.39
C ILE A 453 -13.94 -6.12 8.07
N CYS A 454 -14.50 -6.34 6.89
CA CYS A 454 -15.74 -5.71 6.48
C CYS A 454 -16.88 -6.12 7.41
N THR A 455 -17.53 -5.16 8.06
CA THR A 455 -18.59 -5.41 9.03
C THR A 455 -19.82 -6.10 8.42
N ASN A 456 -20.08 -5.85 7.13
CA ASN A 456 -21.24 -6.41 6.42
C ASN A 456 -21.08 -7.90 6.07
N CYS A 457 -19.84 -8.38 5.86
CA CYS A 457 -19.59 -9.77 5.46
C CYS A 457 -18.66 -10.53 6.43
N LYS A 458 -18.51 -10.01 7.65
CA LYS A 458 -17.75 -10.65 8.74
C LYS A 458 -18.37 -11.99 9.10
N MET A 459 -17.55 -13.04 9.16
CA MET A 459 -17.95 -14.38 9.56
C MET A 459 -16.86 -15.05 10.39
N LEU A 460 -17.23 -16.12 11.12
CA LEU A 460 -16.24 -16.94 11.82
C LEU A 460 -15.33 -17.66 10.82
N ASP A 461 -14.05 -17.77 11.17
CA ASP A 461 -13.09 -18.57 10.43
C ASP A 461 -12.78 -19.88 11.17
N PRO A 462 -13.45 -20.99 10.83
CA PRO A 462 -13.22 -22.28 11.47
C PRO A 462 -11.90 -22.95 11.08
N THR A 463 -11.17 -22.40 10.13
CA THR A 463 -9.90 -22.98 9.64
C THR A 463 -8.72 -22.69 10.58
N ILE A 464 -8.84 -21.67 11.41
CA ILE A 464 -7.79 -21.26 12.34
C ILE A 464 -7.88 -22.11 13.61
N LYS A 465 -6.85 -22.92 13.83
CA LYS A 465 -6.76 -23.82 15.00
C LYS A 465 -6.11 -23.11 16.19
N PRO A 466 -6.46 -23.50 17.44
CA PRO A 466 -5.85 -22.94 18.66
C PRO A 466 -4.33 -23.02 18.67
N ASP A 467 -3.73 -24.13 18.19
CA ASP A 467 -2.27 -24.28 18.14
C ASP A 467 -1.60 -23.22 17.28
N TYR A 468 -2.22 -22.85 16.17
CA TYR A 468 -1.71 -21.75 15.32
C TYR A 468 -1.79 -20.40 16.03
N LEU A 469 -2.85 -20.14 16.78
CA LEU A 469 -2.97 -18.90 17.59
C LEU A 469 -1.89 -18.84 18.67
N VAL A 470 -1.57 -19.98 19.30
CA VAL A 470 -0.49 -20.07 20.29
C VAL A 470 0.86 -19.77 19.64
N SER A 471 1.13 -20.29 18.43
CA SER A 471 2.37 -19.98 17.71
C SER A 471 2.48 -18.50 17.29
N LEU A 472 1.38 -17.74 17.28
CA LEU A 472 1.38 -16.30 17.06
C LEU A 472 1.57 -15.47 18.33
N GLY A 473 1.61 -16.12 19.51
CA GLY A 473 1.78 -15.47 20.82
C GLY A 473 0.47 -15.30 21.62
N VAL A 474 -0.65 -15.94 21.22
CA VAL A 474 -1.89 -15.93 22.00
C VAL A 474 -1.77 -16.96 23.15
N PRO A 475 -2.06 -16.59 24.41
CA PRO A 475 -2.09 -17.55 25.51
C PRO A 475 -3.02 -18.74 25.24
N ARG A 476 -2.62 -19.95 25.65
CA ARG A 476 -3.32 -21.21 25.32
C ARG A 476 -4.77 -21.24 25.78
N ASP A 477 -5.06 -20.72 26.95
CA ASP A 477 -6.40 -20.60 27.52
C ASP A 477 -7.31 -19.69 26.68
N VAL A 478 -6.78 -18.56 26.21
CA VAL A 478 -7.47 -17.64 25.31
C VAL A 478 -7.65 -18.26 23.92
N ALA A 479 -6.60 -18.91 23.38
CA ALA A 479 -6.62 -19.53 22.07
C ALA A 479 -7.68 -20.62 21.93
N ASN A 480 -7.89 -21.44 22.97
CA ASN A 480 -8.89 -22.51 22.99
C ASN A 480 -10.33 -21.99 22.91
N ASN A 481 -10.58 -20.77 23.37
CA ASN A 481 -11.91 -20.16 23.42
C ASN A 481 -12.07 -19.04 22.37
N ALA A 482 -11.05 -18.76 21.57
CA ALA A 482 -11.05 -17.65 20.64
C ALA A 482 -12.02 -17.86 19.46
N LYS A 483 -12.78 -16.82 19.14
CA LYS A 483 -13.64 -16.76 17.96
C LYS A 483 -12.97 -15.89 16.90
N ILE A 484 -12.24 -16.52 16.00
CA ILE A 484 -11.54 -15.81 14.92
C ILE A 484 -12.49 -15.50 13.78
N HIS A 485 -12.33 -14.33 13.17
CA HIS A 485 -13.21 -13.85 12.13
C HIS A 485 -12.43 -13.56 10.84
N LYS A 486 -13.14 -13.69 9.71
CA LYS A 486 -12.68 -13.23 8.38
C LYS A 486 -13.81 -12.56 7.62
N GLY A 487 -13.50 -11.85 6.57
CA GLY A 487 -14.50 -11.32 5.65
C GLY A 487 -14.75 -12.29 4.50
N LYS A 488 -16.04 -12.61 4.24
CA LYS A 488 -16.45 -13.47 3.11
C LYS A 488 -16.24 -12.79 1.75
N GLY A 489 -16.34 -11.46 1.72
CA GLY A 489 -16.46 -10.66 0.50
C GLY A 489 -17.94 -10.33 0.22
N CYS A 490 -18.21 -9.08 -0.14
CA CYS A 490 -19.53 -8.59 -0.51
C CYS A 490 -19.39 -7.33 -1.39
N ASP A 491 -20.49 -6.83 -1.94
CA ASP A 491 -20.48 -5.63 -2.78
C ASP A 491 -19.95 -4.39 -2.05
N LEU A 492 -20.23 -4.25 -0.75
CA LEU A 492 -19.77 -3.13 0.06
C LEU A 492 -18.22 -3.05 0.16
N CYS A 493 -17.53 -4.19 0.18
CA CYS A 493 -16.07 -4.26 0.22
C CYS A 493 -15.44 -4.60 -1.14
N GLY A 494 -16.22 -4.62 -2.22
CA GLY A 494 -15.74 -4.99 -3.55
C GLY A 494 -15.20 -6.43 -3.64
N GLY A 495 -15.79 -7.36 -2.87
CA GLY A 495 -15.39 -8.77 -2.85
C GLY A 495 -14.16 -9.08 -1.98
N THR A 496 -13.47 -8.08 -1.43
CA THR A 496 -12.19 -8.26 -0.72
C THR A 496 -12.33 -8.85 0.69
N GLY A 497 -13.51 -8.79 1.29
CA GLY A 497 -13.72 -9.12 2.71
C GLY A 497 -13.21 -8.05 3.68
N MET A 498 -12.52 -7.01 3.21
CA MET A 498 -11.92 -5.94 3.99
C MET A 498 -12.50 -4.59 3.62
N LYS A 499 -12.76 -3.71 4.60
CA LYS A 499 -13.18 -2.33 4.37
C LYS A 499 -12.78 -1.43 5.52
N GLY A 500 -12.07 -0.35 5.19
CA GLY A 500 -11.49 0.57 6.14
C GLY A 500 -10.21 0.04 6.76
N ARG A 501 -9.62 0.85 7.64
CA ARG A 501 -8.35 0.57 8.30
C ARG A 501 -8.51 0.61 9.81
N VAL A 502 -7.65 -0.10 10.51
CA VAL A 502 -7.49 -0.06 11.97
C VAL A 502 -6.02 0.19 12.28
N ALA A 503 -5.76 1.13 13.17
CA ALA A 503 -4.39 1.40 13.60
C ALA A 503 -3.99 0.44 14.72
N VAL A 504 -2.73 0.02 14.68
CA VAL A 504 -2.06 -0.76 15.72
C VAL A 504 -0.93 0.08 16.27
N HIS A 505 -0.87 0.22 17.58
CA HIS A 505 0.10 1.08 18.26
C HIS A 505 0.98 0.26 19.21
N GLU A 506 2.21 0.73 19.40
CA GLU A 506 3.14 0.32 20.43
C GLU A 506 3.59 1.59 21.14
N VAL A 507 3.23 1.78 22.41
CA VAL A 507 3.43 3.02 23.15
C VAL A 507 4.48 2.81 24.25
N MET A 508 5.70 3.30 24.02
CA MET A 508 6.84 3.22 24.92
C MET A 508 6.99 4.54 25.68
N VAL A 509 6.61 4.56 26.95
CA VAL A 509 6.88 5.70 27.86
C VAL A 509 8.29 5.56 28.42
N ILE A 510 9.07 6.64 28.37
CA ILE A 510 10.44 6.64 28.83
C ILE A 510 10.50 6.79 30.35
N ASN A 511 10.80 5.71 31.05
CA ASN A 511 11.00 5.63 32.49
C ASN A 511 12.49 5.57 32.86
N ASP A 512 12.80 5.53 34.16
CA ASP A 512 14.18 5.57 34.65
C ASP A 512 14.98 4.32 34.26
N GLU A 513 14.35 3.13 34.15
CA GLU A 513 14.99 1.91 33.70
C GLU A 513 15.40 2.05 32.22
N LEU A 514 14.51 2.53 31.37
CA LEU A 514 14.81 2.83 29.96
C LEU A 514 15.86 3.93 29.82
N ARG A 515 15.79 5.00 30.61
CA ARG A 515 16.84 6.04 30.62
C ARG A 515 18.21 5.46 30.91
N THR A 516 18.29 4.57 31.90
CA THR A 516 19.54 3.90 32.25
C THR A 516 20.07 3.00 31.11
N ALA A 517 19.19 2.26 30.45
CA ALA A 517 19.55 1.41 29.32
C ALA A 517 19.97 2.24 28.09
N ILE A 518 19.27 3.32 27.78
CA ILE A 518 19.61 4.26 26.70
C ILE A 518 20.99 4.89 26.91
N MET A 519 21.31 5.27 28.15
CA MET A 519 22.64 5.79 28.52
C MET A 519 23.75 4.79 28.23
N LYS A 520 23.49 3.49 28.41
CA LYS A 520 24.43 2.40 28.12
C LYS A 520 24.44 1.99 26.64
N ALA A 521 23.70 2.70 25.79
CA ALA A 521 23.50 2.36 24.38
C ALA A 521 23.01 0.90 24.18
N ALA A 522 22.07 0.47 25.02
CA ALA A 522 21.47 -0.86 24.95
C ALA A 522 20.82 -1.11 23.56
N PRO A 523 20.91 -2.34 23.03
CA PRO A 523 20.31 -2.70 21.75
C PRO A 523 18.77 -2.59 21.80
N ALA A 524 18.14 -2.45 20.61
CA ALA A 524 16.68 -2.30 20.51
C ALA A 524 15.90 -3.43 21.19
N MET A 525 16.41 -4.65 21.14
CA MET A 525 15.79 -5.82 21.78
C MET A 525 15.72 -5.67 23.31
N GLU A 526 16.79 -5.20 23.93
CA GLU A 526 16.82 -4.96 25.38
C GLU A 526 15.86 -3.81 25.77
N LEU A 527 15.87 -2.71 25.01
CA LEU A 527 14.94 -1.60 25.21
C LEU A 527 13.48 -2.04 25.08
N LYS A 528 13.16 -2.88 24.09
CA LYS A 528 11.83 -3.47 23.91
C LYS A 528 11.45 -4.35 25.10
N ALA A 529 12.33 -5.22 25.55
CA ALA A 529 12.10 -6.11 26.70
C ALA A 529 11.84 -5.29 27.99
N ILE A 530 12.61 -4.22 28.23
CA ILE A 530 12.38 -3.29 29.34
C ILE A 530 11.01 -2.63 29.21
N GLY A 531 10.68 -2.10 28.02
CA GLY A 531 9.37 -1.48 27.76
C GLY A 531 8.22 -2.42 28.05
N MET A 532 8.31 -3.68 27.61
CA MET A 532 7.27 -4.70 27.82
C MET A 532 7.11 -5.06 29.31
N ARG A 533 8.21 -5.22 30.06
CA ARG A 533 8.15 -5.41 31.52
C ARG A 533 7.46 -4.25 32.25
N ASN A 534 7.61 -3.04 31.72
CA ASN A 534 6.96 -1.83 32.24
C ASN A 534 5.56 -1.58 31.64
N GLY A 535 4.96 -2.63 31.04
CA GLY A 535 3.57 -2.64 30.59
C GLY A 535 3.35 -2.08 29.19
N MET A 536 4.39 -1.85 28.38
CA MET A 536 4.24 -1.62 26.94
C MET A 536 3.72 -2.90 26.28
N ARG A 537 2.75 -2.77 25.40
CA ARG A 537 2.34 -3.84 24.49
C ARG A 537 3.06 -3.65 23.15
N SER A 538 3.61 -4.72 22.61
CA SER A 538 4.21 -4.70 21.28
C SER A 538 3.13 -4.50 20.19
N LEU A 539 3.57 -4.12 18.98
CA LEU A 539 2.67 -4.07 17.82
C LEU A 539 1.97 -5.43 17.60
N ARG A 540 2.69 -6.56 17.77
CA ARG A 540 2.12 -7.90 17.66
C ARG A 540 1.03 -8.15 18.70
N GLN A 541 1.28 -7.84 19.96
CA GLN A 541 0.29 -8.03 21.03
C GLN A 541 -0.98 -7.19 20.80
N ASN A 542 -0.83 -5.92 20.45
CA ASN A 542 -1.99 -5.06 20.15
C ASN A 542 -2.74 -5.51 18.89
N ALA A 543 -2.05 -6.02 17.86
CA ALA A 543 -2.68 -6.61 16.68
C ALA A 543 -3.46 -7.89 17.03
N LEU A 544 -2.93 -8.76 17.89
CA LEU A 544 -3.62 -9.96 18.37
C LEU A 544 -4.88 -9.61 19.15
N ILE A 545 -4.86 -8.59 20.00
CA ILE A 545 -6.05 -8.09 20.72
C ILE A 545 -7.14 -7.68 19.72
N LYS A 546 -6.80 -6.92 18.67
CA LYS A 546 -7.75 -6.49 17.64
C LYS A 546 -8.28 -7.67 16.82
N MET A 547 -7.46 -8.66 16.53
CA MET A 547 -7.86 -9.90 15.86
C MET A 547 -8.86 -10.68 16.71
N LEU A 548 -8.61 -10.85 17.99
CA LEU A 548 -9.51 -11.54 18.92
C LEU A 548 -10.88 -10.84 19.05
N ARG A 549 -10.92 -9.51 18.90
CA ARG A 549 -12.18 -8.73 18.78
C ARG A 549 -12.82 -8.85 17.40
N GLY A 550 -12.14 -9.48 16.44
CA GLY A 550 -12.60 -9.61 15.07
C GLY A 550 -12.60 -8.28 14.29
N GLU A 551 -11.68 -7.38 14.60
CA GLU A 551 -11.49 -6.14 13.86
C GLU A 551 -10.57 -6.35 12.65
N MET A 552 -9.60 -7.26 12.76
CA MET A 552 -8.68 -7.64 11.69
C MET A 552 -8.55 -9.17 11.63
N ASP A 553 -8.14 -9.69 10.48
CA ASP A 553 -7.91 -11.13 10.32
C ASP A 553 -6.47 -11.53 10.65
N VAL A 554 -6.23 -12.82 10.67
CA VAL A 554 -4.91 -13.39 11.00
C VAL A 554 -3.85 -12.98 9.98
N LEU A 555 -4.20 -12.87 8.69
CA LEU A 555 -3.24 -12.50 7.65
C LEU A 555 -2.77 -11.05 7.81
N GLU A 556 -3.65 -10.17 8.25
CA GLU A 556 -3.28 -8.78 8.56
C GLU A 556 -2.37 -8.70 9.79
N VAL A 557 -2.57 -9.52 10.81
CA VAL A 557 -1.67 -9.58 11.98
C VAL A 557 -0.26 -9.98 11.54
N VAL A 558 -0.15 -11.09 10.80
CA VAL A 558 1.15 -11.63 10.35
C VAL A 558 1.83 -10.70 9.35
N GLY A 559 1.07 -10.12 8.42
CA GLY A 559 1.61 -9.25 7.38
C GLY A 559 2.06 -7.85 7.86
N ASN A 560 1.51 -7.36 8.98
CA ASN A 560 1.80 -6.00 9.46
C ASN A 560 2.68 -5.95 10.72
N THR A 561 2.96 -7.09 11.39
CA THR A 561 3.75 -7.12 12.62
C THR A 561 4.76 -8.27 12.59
N ALA A 562 5.98 -8.05 13.08
CA ALA A 562 6.96 -9.09 13.31
C ALA A 562 6.59 -9.94 14.54
N SER A 563 7.05 -11.20 14.58
CA SER A 563 6.94 -12.02 15.78
C SER A 563 7.79 -11.42 16.91
N ASP A 564 7.30 -11.51 18.13
CA ASP A 564 8.09 -11.08 19.29
C ASP A 564 9.23 -12.07 19.57
N ASP A 565 9.09 -13.36 19.16
CA ASP A 565 10.08 -14.43 19.34
C ASP A 565 11.20 -14.42 18.27
N GLU A 566 10.92 -13.94 17.04
CA GLU A 566 11.94 -13.83 15.98
C GLU A 566 13.06 -12.83 16.33
N ASN A 567 12.80 -11.89 17.24
CA ASN A 567 13.82 -10.98 17.74
C ASN A 567 14.77 -11.63 18.74
N GLU A 568 14.45 -12.79 19.33
CA GLU A 568 15.36 -13.54 20.21
C GLU A 568 16.39 -14.38 19.43
N SER A 569 16.04 -14.88 18.23
CA SER A 569 16.92 -15.75 17.44
C SER A 569 17.99 -15.02 16.63
N ALA A 570 17.79 -13.74 16.30
CA ALA A 570 18.79 -12.94 15.56
C ALA A 570 20.04 -12.58 16.39
N GLY A 571 19.97 -12.68 17.73
CA GLY A 571 21.11 -12.44 18.64
C GLY A 571 22.08 -13.61 18.78
N HIS A 572 21.74 -14.83 18.32
CA HIS A 572 22.58 -16.02 18.47
C HIS A 572 23.47 -16.34 17.26
N HIS A 573 23.41 -15.59 16.18
CA HIS A 573 24.27 -15.76 14.99
C HIS A 573 25.36 -14.69 14.83
N ALA A 574 25.57 -13.83 15.82
CA ALA A 574 26.62 -12.81 15.81
C ALA A 574 27.46 -12.87 17.10
N ALA A 575 27.89 -14.08 17.53
CA ALA A 575 28.91 -14.29 18.53
C ALA A 575 30.00 -15.23 17.99
#